data_9ba748516e5e52ebe69ae20af29a97db
#
_entry.id   9ba748516e5e52ebe69ae20af29a97db
#
_cell.length_a   1.000
_cell.length_b   1.000
_cell.length_c   1.000
_cell.angle_alpha   90.00
_cell.angle_beta   90.00
_cell.angle_gamma   90.00
#
_symmetry.space_group_name_H-M   'P 1'
#
loop_
_entity.id
_entity.type
_entity.pdbx_description
1 polymer ?
#
loop_
_entity_poly.entity_id
_entity_poly.type
_entity_poly.pdbx_seq_one_letter_code
_entity_poly.pdbx_strand_id
1 'polypeptide(L)' 'MSHRYYSPLRPLSLGTFPKPQGNEILHIENFEERQNVPEIARQAWGYIEYKEALTEIEAAAYELIPSNCI' A
#
# COMPACT_ATOMS: atom_id res chain seq x y z
N MET A 1 6.10 -6.24 -13.39
CA MET A 1 6.44 -5.15 -12.46
C MET A 1 5.46 -5.13 -11.32
N SER A 2 5.94 -4.77 -10.14
CA SER A 2 5.06 -4.69 -8.97
C SER A 2 4.54 -3.27 -8.79
N HIS A 3 3.45 -3.16 -8.04
CA HIS A 3 2.82 -1.89 -7.73
C HIS A 3 2.75 -1.74 -6.21
N ARG A 4 3.47 -0.76 -5.69
CA ARG A 4 3.57 -0.56 -4.25
C ARG A 4 2.59 0.49 -3.76
N TYR A 5 1.94 0.19 -2.63
CA TYR A 5 1.01 1.10 -1.97
C TYR A 5 1.41 1.25 -0.52
N TYR A 6 1.39 2.47 -0.01
CA TYR A 6 1.73 2.76 1.38
C TYR A 6 0.48 2.95 2.20
N SER A 7 0.56 2.54 3.47
CA SER A 7 -0.53 2.69 4.43
C SER A 7 -0.21 3.82 5.39
N PRO A 8 -0.80 5.02 5.20
CA PRO A 8 -0.44 6.19 6.00
C PRO A 8 -1.16 6.28 7.34
N LEU A 9 -2.27 5.56 7.52
CA LEU A 9 -3.11 5.72 8.69
C LEU A 9 -2.97 4.60 9.72
N ARG A 10 -2.56 3.41 9.28
CA ARG A 10 -2.46 2.25 10.18
C ARG A 10 -1.53 1.21 9.61
N PRO A 11 -0.98 0.32 10.45
CA PRO A 11 -0.19 -0.80 9.95
C PRO A 11 -1.05 -1.72 9.10
N LEU A 12 -0.42 -2.44 8.19
CA LEU A 12 -1.10 -3.39 7.34
C LEU A 12 -1.41 -4.67 8.11
N SER A 13 -2.67 -5.08 8.07
CA SER A 13 -3.13 -6.31 8.70
C SER A 13 -4.35 -6.81 7.94
N LEU A 14 -4.84 -7.99 8.31
CA LEU A 14 -6.03 -8.53 7.65
C LEU A 14 -7.17 -7.52 7.75
N GLY A 15 -7.81 -7.25 6.62
CA GLY A 15 -8.92 -6.31 6.54
C GLY A 15 -8.53 -4.87 6.27
N THR A 16 -7.23 -4.55 6.21
CA THR A 16 -6.78 -3.18 5.93
C THR A 16 -6.28 -3.00 4.51
N PHE A 17 -6.35 -4.02 3.68
CA PHE A 17 -5.97 -3.94 2.28
C PHE A 17 -6.88 -4.83 1.45
N PRO A 18 -7.09 -4.49 0.17
CA PRO A 18 -7.95 -5.29 -0.69
C PRO A 18 -7.23 -6.54 -1.19
N LYS A 19 -8.03 -7.58 -1.46
CA LYS A 19 -7.53 -8.81 -2.08
C LYS A 19 -8.32 -9.04 -3.36
N PRO A 20 -8.05 -8.26 -4.40
CA PRO A 20 -8.81 -8.41 -5.65
C PRO A 20 -8.59 -9.77 -6.28
N GLN A 21 -9.65 -10.31 -6.85
CA GLN A 21 -9.54 -11.58 -7.55
C GLN A 21 -8.67 -11.40 -8.79
N GLY A 22 -7.72 -12.33 -8.99
CA GLY A 22 -6.82 -12.25 -10.12
C GLY A 22 -5.59 -11.38 -9.92
N ASN A 23 -5.49 -10.73 -8.75
CA ASN A 23 -4.31 -9.94 -8.41
C ASN A 23 -3.58 -10.60 -7.25
N GLU A 24 -2.27 -10.69 -7.37
CA GLU A 24 -1.45 -11.38 -6.39
C GLU A 24 -0.74 -10.38 -5.49
N ILE A 25 -0.76 -10.65 -4.18
CA ILE A 25 0.02 -9.86 -3.23
C ILE A 25 1.43 -10.44 -3.19
N LEU A 26 2.41 -9.63 -3.52
CA LEU A 26 3.79 -10.06 -3.63
C LEU A 26 4.57 -9.87 -2.34
N HIS A 27 4.26 -8.82 -1.58
CA HIS A 27 5.01 -8.52 -0.37
C HIS A 27 4.23 -7.56 0.51
N ILE A 28 4.36 -7.74 1.83
CA ILE A 28 3.81 -6.81 2.82
C ILE A 28 4.93 -6.51 3.81
N GLU A 29 5.15 -5.23 4.07
CA GLU A 29 6.15 -4.78 5.02
C GLU A 29 5.51 -3.80 5.99
N ASN A 30 5.61 -4.08 7.29
CA ASN A 30 5.19 -3.14 8.33
C ASN A 30 6.44 -2.60 9.03
N PHE A 31 6.52 -1.29 9.15
CA PHE A 31 7.62 -0.65 9.88
C PHE A 31 7.37 -0.78 11.38
N GLU A 32 8.43 -0.78 12.15
CA GLU A 32 8.29 -0.84 13.62
C GLU A 32 7.57 0.38 14.15
N GLU A 33 7.76 1.51 13.48
CA GLU A 33 7.05 2.74 13.81
C GLU A 33 6.83 3.53 12.51
N ARG A 34 5.96 4.53 12.58
CA ARG A 34 5.64 5.35 11.42
C ARG A 34 6.90 6.04 10.90
N GLN A 35 7.13 5.95 9.61
CA GLN A 35 8.31 6.54 8.98
C GLN A 35 7.92 7.50 7.87
N ASN A 36 8.77 8.49 7.66
CA ASN A 36 8.58 9.44 6.58
C ASN A 36 8.88 8.76 5.24
N VAL A 37 7.94 8.87 4.30
CA VAL A 37 8.09 8.30 2.97
C VAL A 37 8.08 9.44 1.95
N PRO A 38 9.24 9.85 1.45
CA PRO A 38 9.30 10.98 0.50
C PRO A 38 8.50 10.74 -0.78
N GLU A 39 8.39 9.48 -1.21
CA GLU A 39 7.67 9.14 -2.44
C GLU A 39 6.21 9.57 -2.42
N ILE A 40 5.59 9.59 -1.25
CA ILE A 40 4.19 9.98 -1.11
C ILE A 40 4.04 11.28 -0.32
N ALA A 41 5.17 11.90 0.04
CA ALA A 41 5.24 13.18 0.75
C ALA A 41 4.50 13.15 2.09
N ARG A 42 4.50 12.00 2.79
CA ARG A 42 3.88 11.87 4.10
C ARG A 42 4.41 10.62 4.81
N GLN A 43 4.04 10.47 6.08
CA GLN A 43 4.45 9.31 6.86
C GLN A 43 3.55 8.12 6.58
N ALA A 44 4.09 6.93 6.77
CA ALA A 44 3.34 5.68 6.59
C ALA A 44 3.78 4.66 7.62
N TRP A 45 2.90 3.67 7.84
CA TRP A 45 3.15 2.56 8.76
C TRP A 45 3.74 1.34 8.07
N GLY A 46 3.67 1.28 6.75
CA GLY A 46 4.17 0.16 5.99
C GLY A 46 3.72 0.24 4.54
N TYR A 47 4.01 -0.81 3.79
CA TYR A 47 3.58 -0.87 2.39
C TYR A 47 3.22 -2.29 1.99
N ILE A 48 2.45 -2.39 0.90
CA ILE A 48 2.05 -3.65 0.30
C ILE A 48 2.32 -3.57 -1.20
N GLU A 49 2.82 -4.66 -1.78
CA GLU A 49 3.09 -4.73 -3.21
C GLU A 49 2.18 -5.74 -3.87
N TYR A 50 1.58 -5.34 -4.98
CA TYR A 50 0.70 -6.17 -5.79
C TYR A 50 1.32 -6.42 -7.15
N LYS A 51 0.96 -7.57 -7.74
CA LYS A 51 1.37 -7.88 -9.09
C LYS A 51 0.74 -6.93 -10.11
N GLU A 52 -0.53 -6.57 -9.89
CA GLU A 52 -1.26 -5.66 -10.76
C GLU A 52 -1.67 -4.41 -9.98
N ALA A 53 -1.83 -3.30 -10.67
CA ALA A 53 -2.26 -2.08 -10.02
C ALA A 53 -3.68 -2.21 -9.46
N LEU A 54 -3.91 -1.61 -8.29
CA LEU A 54 -5.26 -1.50 -7.74
C LEU A 54 -6.00 -0.40 -8.51
N THR A 55 -7.33 -0.50 -8.56
CA THR A 55 -8.12 0.61 -9.08
C THR A 55 -8.07 1.75 -8.07
N GLU A 56 -8.37 2.96 -8.53
CA GLU A 56 -8.43 4.11 -7.64
C GLU A 56 -9.46 3.92 -6.54
N ILE A 57 -10.57 3.26 -6.86
CA ILE A 57 -11.63 2.98 -5.90
C ILE A 57 -11.13 2.02 -4.83
N GLU A 58 -10.42 0.97 -5.22
CA GLU A 58 -9.88 0.00 -4.27
C GLU A 58 -8.86 0.65 -3.34
N ALA A 59 -7.94 1.42 -3.90
CA ALA A 59 -6.92 2.08 -3.09
C ALA A 59 -7.56 3.09 -2.13
N ALA A 60 -8.51 3.86 -2.60
CA ALA A 60 -9.18 4.85 -1.77
C ALA A 60 -10.02 4.21 -0.67
N ALA A 61 -10.67 3.09 -0.96
CA ALA A 61 -11.51 2.40 0.03
C ALA A 61 -10.69 1.92 1.23
N TYR A 62 -9.43 1.59 1.02
CA TYR A 62 -8.55 1.13 2.09
C TYR A 62 -7.52 2.19 2.48
N GLU A 63 -7.67 3.39 1.94
CA GLU A 63 -6.80 4.54 2.26
C GLU A 63 -5.33 4.23 2.00
N LEU A 64 -5.06 3.52 0.92
CA LEU A 64 -3.71 3.22 0.46
C LEU A 64 -3.28 4.26 -0.56
N ILE A 65 -2.01 4.63 -0.52
CA ILE A 65 -1.45 5.65 -1.41
C ILE A 65 -0.44 4.98 -2.33
N PRO A 66 -0.63 5.07 -3.66
CA PRO A 66 0.32 4.47 -4.59
C PRO A 66 1.67 5.16 -4.51
N SER A 67 2.73 4.37 -4.64
CA SER A 67 4.07 4.90 -4.72
C SER A 67 4.22 5.59 -6.07
N ASN A 68 4.58 6.85 -6.04
CA ASN A 68 4.82 7.62 -7.25
C ASN A 68 6.28 7.50 -7.64
N CYS A 69 6.61 6.40 -8.26
CA CYS A 69 7.95 6.23 -8.81
C CYS A 69 8.00 6.94 -10.16
N ILE A 70 8.30 8.16 -10.14
CA ILE A 70 8.51 8.88 -11.39
C ILE A 70 9.98 9.16 -11.56
#